data_3b766b94f402cefb9d0df3d64d27f7d4
#
_entry.id   3b766b94f402cefb9d0df3d64d27f7d4
#
_cell.length_a   1.000
_cell.length_b   1.000
_cell.length_c   1.000
_cell.angle_alpha   90.00
_cell.angle_beta   90.00
_cell.angle_gamma   90.00
#
_symmetry.space_group_name_H-M   'P 1'
#
loop_
_entity.id
_entity.type
_entity.pdbx_description
1 polymer ?
#
loop_
_entity_poly.entity_id
_entity_poly.type
_entity_poly.pdbx_seq_one_letter_code
_entity_poly.pdbx_strand_id
1 'polypeptide(L)'
;SGGMLSGWKFSNFKDGVFGEFFHVNDADGNLALLPDGMDLGAACMISDMVPTGFHGAELADIQFGDTVAVIGIGPVGLMSVAAAAIRGAADIYAVGSRKNCAQLALEFGATAIINYREGDIVEQIMEKTSGKGVDRIIVAGGDNDTFSQAIQMLKPGGVIGNVNYLGEGDTIGLPRIELGCGMGHKKIVGGLMPGGRLRSEKLARLVQT
;
A
#
# COMPACT_ATOMS: atom_id res chain seq x y z
N SER A 1 -11.57 16.81 -13.90
CA SER A 1 -12.80 16.43 -13.22
C SER A 1 -12.58 15.09 -12.57
N GLY A 2 -12.58 15.07 -11.23
CA GLY A 2 -12.42 13.84 -10.47
C GLY A 2 -13.67 12.95 -10.56
N GLY A 3 -13.95 12.41 -11.74
CA GLY A 3 -14.99 11.40 -11.89
C GLY A 3 -14.59 10.15 -11.11
N MET A 4 -15.57 9.46 -10.52
CA MET A 4 -15.35 8.17 -9.91
C MET A 4 -14.70 7.22 -10.92
N LEU A 5 -13.60 6.60 -10.50
CA LEU A 5 -12.83 5.71 -11.35
C LEU A 5 -13.41 4.30 -11.31
N SER A 6 -13.30 3.60 -12.42
CA SER A 6 -13.50 2.14 -12.56
C SER A 6 -14.58 1.51 -11.65
N GLY A 7 -14.15 0.76 -10.65
CA GLY A 7 -14.99 0.00 -9.75
C GLY A 7 -15.94 0.86 -8.92
N TRP A 8 -15.54 2.04 -8.52
CA TRP A 8 -16.42 2.93 -7.74
C TRP A 8 -17.55 3.49 -8.59
N LYS A 9 -17.28 3.87 -9.84
CA LYS A 9 -18.32 4.28 -10.78
C LYS A 9 -19.29 3.13 -11.06
N PHE A 10 -18.75 1.93 -11.19
CA PHE A 10 -19.54 0.73 -11.41
C PHE A 10 -20.44 0.42 -10.20
N SER A 11 -19.84 0.30 -9.00
CA SER A 11 -20.55 -0.13 -7.80
C SER A 11 -21.57 0.88 -7.25
N ASN A 12 -21.41 2.17 -7.57
CA ASN A 12 -22.37 3.19 -7.11
C ASN A 12 -23.60 3.37 -7.98
N PHE A 13 -23.57 2.89 -9.22
CA PHE A 13 -24.66 3.13 -10.18
C PHE A 13 -25.25 1.86 -10.80
N LYS A 14 -24.81 0.69 -10.37
CA LYS A 14 -25.27 -0.61 -10.82
C LYS A 14 -25.41 -1.58 -9.66
N ASP A 15 -26.23 -2.59 -9.86
CA ASP A 15 -26.34 -3.72 -8.94
C ASP A 15 -25.01 -4.46 -8.83
N GLY A 16 -24.81 -5.14 -7.69
CA GLY A 16 -23.61 -5.91 -7.42
C GLY A 16 -23.46 -7.14 -8.33
N VAL A 17 -22.31 -7.78 -8.22
CA VAL A 17 -21.93 -8.94 -9.06
C VAL A 17 -22.27 -10.29 -8.43
N PHE A 18 -22.92 -10.33 -7.26
CA PHE A 18 -23.42 -11.57 -6.65
C PHE A 18 -24.73 -12.01 -7.30
N GLY A 19 -24.66 -12.46 -8.54
CA GLY A 19 -25.77 -12.92 -9.35
C GLY A 19 -25.28 -13.80 -10.48
N GLU A 20 -26.19 -14.51 -11.15
CA GLU A 20 -25.86 -15.36 -12.30
C GLU A 20 -25.37 -14.55 -13.50
N PHE A 21 -25.85 -13.33 -13.63
CA PHE A 21 -25.47 -12.38 -14.69
C PHE A 21 -25.22 -11.00 -14.11
N PHE A 22 -24.20 -10.33 -14.62
CA PHE A 22 -23.91 -8.94 -14.29
C PHE A 22 -23.33 -8.21 -15.50
N HIS A 23 -23.43 -6.90 -15.50
CA HIS A 23 -22.98 -6.08 -16.62
C HIS A 23 -21.61 -5.45 -16.30
N VAL A 24 -20.65 -5.62 -17.20
CA VAL A 24 -19.34 -4.95 -17.14
C VAL A 24 -19.25 -3.88 -18.22
N ASN A 25 -19.06 -2.62 -17.82
CA ASN A 25 -18.79 -1.55 -18.77
C ASN A 25 -17.40 -1.72 -19.35
N ASP A 26 -17.24 -1.35 -20.62
CA ASP A 26 -15.92 -1.34 -21.30
C ASP A 26 -15.16 -2.65 -21.03
N ALA A 27 -15.84 -3.78 -21.26
CA ALA A 27 -15.34 -5.12 -20.91
C ALA A 27 -13.93 -5.41 -21.46
N ASP A 28 -13.63 -4.98 -22.69
CA ASP A 28 -12.31 -5.15 -23.30
C ASP A 28 -11.19 -4.39 -22.58
N GLY A 29 -11.55 -3.32 -21.87
CA GLY A 29 -10.63 -2.53 -21.06
C GLY A 29 -10.54 -2.96 -19.60
N ASN A 30 -11.59 -3.63 -19.09
CA ASN A 30 -11.72 -3.91 -17.66
C ASN A 30 -11.64 -5.40 -17.29
N LEU A 31 -11.78 -6.31 -18.26
CA LEU A 31 -11.62 -7.75 -18.04
C LEU A 31 -10.28 -8.23 -18.58
N ALA A 32 -9.61 -9.04 -17.77
CA ALA A 32 -8.36 -9.72 -18.13
C ALA A 32 -8.58 -11.23 -18.17
N LEU A 33 -7.96 -11.90 -19.11
CA LEU A 33 -7.92 -13.36 -19.11
C LEU A 33 -6.94 -13.83 -18.02
N LEU A 34 -7.37 -14.82 -17.25
CA LEU A 34 -6.48 -15.46 -16.30
C LEU A 34 -5.52 -16.38 -17.07
N PRO A 35 -4.23 -16.43 -16.65
CA PRO A 35 -3.28 -17.40 -17.16
C PRO A 35 -3.75 -18.83 -16.90
N ASP A 36 -3.44 -19.75 -17.82
CA ASP A 36 -3.76 -21.16 -17.66
C ASP A 36 -3.13 -21.73 -16.38
N GLY A 37 -3.91 -22.51 -15.64
CA GLY A 37 -3.46 -23.15 -14.40
C GLY A 37 -3.32 -22.24 -13.19
N MET A 38 -3.72 -20.98 -13.28
CA MET A 38 -3.68 -20.07 -12.14
C MET A 38 -4.66 -20.50 -11.03
N ASP A 39 -4.18 -20.48 -9.78
CA ASP A 39 -5.05 -20.69 -8.62
C ASP A 39 -6.11 -19.59 -8.51
N LEU A 40 -7.38 -19.98 -8.35
CA LEU A 40 -8.49 -19.02 -8.31
C LEU A 40 -8.48 -18.13 -7.09
N GLY A 41 -7.94 -18.61 -5.96
CA GLY A 41 -7.75 -17.79 -4.76
C GLY A 41 -6.75 -16.68 -5.00
N ALA A 42 -5.62 -17.00 -5.62
CA ALA A 42 -4.62 -16.02 -6.04
C ALA A 42 -5.20 -15.05 -7.08
N ALA A 43 -5.99 -15.57 -8.05
CA ALA A 43 -6.66 -14.75 -9.06
C ALA A 43 -7.59 -13.69 -8.45
N CYS A 44 -8.35 -14.04 -7.39
CA CYS A 44 -9.20 -13.08 -6.69
C CYS A 44 -8.43 -11.89 -6.12
N MET A 45 -7.18 -12.09 -5.71
CA MET A 45 -6.35 -11.02 -5.16
C MET A 45 -5.91 -9.99 -6.21
N ILE A 46 -5.91 -10.36 -7.49
CA ILE A 46 -5.49 -9.48 -8.61
C ILE A 46 -6.54 -8.40 -8.91
N SER A 47 -7.77 -8.59 -8.48
CA SER A 47 -8.82 -7.60 -8.70
C SER A 47 -8.66 -6.34 -7.85
N ASP A 48 -8.01 -6.43 -6.67
CA ASP A 48 -7.86 -5.32 -5.74
C ASP A 48 -6.54 -5.36 -4.94
N MET A 49 -6.30 -6.39 -4.12
CA MET A 49 -5.23 -6.39 -3.10
C MET A 49 -3.84 -6.26 -3.72
N VAL A 50 -3.56 -7.04 -4.75
CA VAL A 50 -2.27 -7.01 -5.47
C VAL A 50 -2.06 -5.65 -6.15
N PRO A 51 -2.95 -5.18 -7.06
CA PRO A 51 -2.72 -3.92 -7.75
C PRO A 51 -2.72 -2.71 -6.81
N THR A 52 -3.50 -2.73 -5.72
CA THR A 52 -3.52 -1.65 -4.72
C THR A 52 -2.23 -1.62 -3.92
N GLY A 53 -1.71 -2.76 -3.49
CA GLY A 53 -0.42 -2.84 -2.80
C GLY A 53 0.75 -2.37 -3.67
N PHE A 54 0.77 -2.77 -4.93
CA PHE A 54 1.77 -2.30 -5.91
C PHE A 54 1.63 -0.80 -6.18
N HIS A 55 0.40 -0.29 -6.23
CA HIS A 55 0.17 1.15 -6.39
C HIS A 55 0.68 1.95 -5.20
N GLY A 56 0.58 1.43 -3.97
CA GLY A 56 1.21 2.03 -2.79
C GLY A 56 2.72 2.24 -2.97
N ALA A 57 3.41 1.25 -3.52
CA ALA A 57 4.84 1.34 -3.83
C ALA A 57 5.15 2.34 -4.97
N GLU A 58 4.25 2.46 -5.96
CA GLU A 58 4.34 3.48 -7.01
C GLU A 58 4.16 4.89 -6.45
N LEU A 59 3.14 5.11 -5.61
CA LEU A 59 2.87 6.41 -4.97
C LEU A 59 4.00 6.85 -4.04
N ALA A 60 4.57 5.89 -3.29
CA ALA A 60 5.73 6.15 -2.45
C ALA A 60 7.02 6.40 -3.25
N ASP A 61 7.00 6.17 -4.56
CA ASP A 61 8.16 6.33 -5.46
C ASP A 61 9.39 5.58 -4.94
N ILE A 62 9.20 4.29 -4.57
CA ILE A 62 10.27 3.46 -4.02
C ILE A 62 11.37 3.26 -5.05
N GLN A 63 12.59 3.59 -4.67
CA GLN A 63 13.79 3.44 -5.47
C GLN A 63 14.66 2.29 -4.93
N PHE A 64 15.52 1.81 -5.79
CA PHE A 64 16.56 0.84 -5.42
C PHE A 64 17.39 1.36 -4.24
N GLY A 65 17.53 0.53 -3.21
CA GLY A 65 18.32 0.83 -2.01
C GLY A 65 17.60 1.64 -0.94
N ASP A 66 16.32 2.03 -1.13
CA ASP A 66 15.54 2.75 -0.13
C ASP A 66 15.27 1.90 1.12
N THR A 67 15.21 2.57 2.27
CA THR A 67 14.64 2.02 3.51
C THR A 67 13.15 2.38 3.55
N VAL A 68 12.29 1.36 3.67
CA VAL A 68 10.83 1.49 3.52
C VAL A 68 10.12 1.06 4.80
N ALA A 69 9.07 1.78 5.20
CA ALA A 69 8.10 1.31 6.18
C ALA A 69 6.74 1.06 5.50
N VAL A 70 6.11 -0.07 5.79
CA VAL A 70 4.74 -0.39 5.34
C VAL A 70 3.84 -0.43 6.56
N ILE A 71 2.95 0.55 6.69
CA ILE A 71 2.03 0.66 7.82
C ILE A 71 0.73 -0.06 7.49
N GLY A 72 0.42 -1.09 8.30
CA GLY A 72 -0.73 -1.98 8.07
C GLY A 72 -0.40 -3.16 7.17
N ILE A 73 -0.18 -4.34 7.74
CA ILE A 73 0.10 -5.59 7.03
C ILE A 73 -1.15 -6.48 6.91
N GLY A 74 -2.26 -5.89 6.48
CA GLY A 74 -3.39 -6.61 5.93
C GLY A 74 -3.09 -7.09 4.50
N PRO A 75 -4.07 -7.62 3.75
CA PRO A 75 -3.83 -8.12 2.40
C PRO A 75 -3.16 -7.11 1.46
N VAL A 76 -3.63 -5.85 1.46
CA VAL A 76 -3.01 -4.78 0.67
C VAL A 76 -1.58 -4.49 1.13
N GLY A 77 -1.36 -4.40 2.45
CA GLY A 77 -0.04 -4.11 3.00
C GLY A 77 0.97 -5.24 2.74
N LEU A 78 0.54 -6.50 2.78
CA LEU A 78 1.40 -7.63 2.40
C LEU A 78 1.84 -7.52 0.92
N MET A 79 0.94 -7.13 0.03
CA MET A 79 1.28 -6.87 -1.37
C MET A 79 2.15 -5.63 -1.54
N SER A 80 2.02 -4.64 -0.63
CA SER A 80 2.93 -3.48 -0.59
C SER A 80 4.35 -3.87 -0.16
N VAL A 81 4.48 -4.81 0.78
CA VAL A 81 5.79 -5.38 1.16
C VAL A 81 6.44 -6.09 -0.04
N ALA A 82 5.70 -6.99 -0.71
CA ALA A 82 6.17 -7.68 -1.91
C ALA A 82 6.59 -6.68 -3.01
N ALA A 83 5.77 -5.67 -3.25
CA ALA A 83 6.06 -4.64 -4.25
C ALA A 83 7.32 -3.83 -3.90
N ALA A 84 7.54 -3.48 -2.62
CA ALA A 84 8.74 -2.80 -2.15
C ALA A 84 9.99 -3.67 -2.37
N ALA A 85 9.92 -4.96 -2.05
CA ALA A 85 11.01 -5.91 -2.27
C ALA A 85 11.36 -6.06 -3.76
N ILE A 86 10.35 -6.22 -4.63
CA ILE A 86 10.53 -6.32 -6.09
C ILE A 86 11.14 -5.03 -6.67
N ARG A 87 10.82 -3.86 -6.11
CA ARG A 87 11.42 -2.57 -6.52
C ARG A 87 12.83 -2.36 -5.99
N GLY A 88 13.35 -3.28 -5.20
CA GLY A 88 14.74 -3.26 -4.74
C GLY A 88 14.98 -2.43 -3.49
N ALA A 89 13.98 -2.27 -2.61
CA ALA A 89 14.19 -1.70 -1.29
C ALA A 89 15.25 -2.50 -0.52
N ALA A 90 16.16 -1.79 0.19
CA ALA A 90 17.22 -2.42 0.97
C ALA A 90 16.70 -2.97 2.30
N ASP A 91 15.87 -2.19 2.98
CA ASP A 91 15.22 -2.58 4.23
C ASP A 91 13.72 -2.30 4.16
N ILE A 92 12.91 -3.25 4.63
CA ILE A 92 11.46 -3.14 4.67
C ILE A 92 10.97 -3.44 6.08
N TYR A 93 10.46 -2.45 6.77
CA TYR A 93 9.85 -2.54 8.09
C TYR A 93 8.34 -2.66 7.97
N ALA A 94 7.80 -3.82 8.31
CA ALA A 94 6.39 -4.13 8.17
C ALA A 94 5.64 -3.93 9.50
N VAL A 95 4.76 -2.93 9.57
CA VAL A 95 4.05 -2.54 10.80
C VAL A 95 2.75 -3.29 10.94
N GLY A 96 2.65 -4.13 11.96
CA GLY A 96 1.43 -4.90 12.27
C GLY A 96 1.61 -5.86 13.42
N SER A 97 0.53 -6.48 13.91
CA SER A 97 0.55 -7.32 15.12
C SER A 97 0.03 -8.74 14.94
N ARG A 98 -0.64 -9.06 13.83
CA ARG A 98 -1.19 -10.40 13.59
C ARG A 98 -0.08 -11.36 13.18
N LYS A 99 0.10 -12.46 13.92
CA LYS A 99 1.20 -13.41 13.74
C LYS A 99 1.30 -13.99 12.32
N ASN A 100 0.18 -14.41 11.73
CA ASN A 100 0.15 -14.93 10.37
C ASN A 100 0.53 -13.88 9.32
N CYS A 101 0.06 -12.63 9.49
CA CYS A 101 0.44 -11.54 8.59
C CYS A 101 1.92 -11.17 8.75
N ALA A 102 2.45 -11.19 9.99
CA ALA A 102 3.87 -10.94 10.24
C ALA A 102 4.76 -12.00 9.58
N GLN A 103 4.37 -13.27 9.67
CA GLN A 103 5.08 -14.37 9.01
C GLN A 103 5.09 -14.18 7.49
N LEU A 104 3.93 -13.92 6.88
CA LEU A 104 3.83 -13.67 5.44
C LEU A 104 4.61 -12.42 5.00
N ALA A 105 4.63 -11.36 5.82
CA ALA A 105 5.42 -10.17 5.51
C ALA A 105 6.92 -10.50 5.41
N LEU A 106 7.44 -11.33 6.30
CA LEU A 106 8.84 -11.80 6.23
C LEU A 106 9.09 -12.64 4.98
N GLU A 107 8.17 -13.54 4.64
CA GLU A 107 8.24 -14.35 3.41
C GLU A 107 8.22 -13.49 2.15
N PHE A 108 7.49 -12.38 2.16
CA PHE A 108 7.42 -11.43 1.05
C PHE A 108 8.55 -10.40 1.03
N GLY A 109 9.54 -10.52 1.92
CA GLY A 109 10.76 -9.74 1.87
C GLY A 109 10.87 -8.62 2.92
N ALA A 110 10.00 -8.59 3.96
CA ALA A 110 10.22 -7.67 5.06
C ALA A 110 11.49 -8.03 5.83
N THR A 111 12.31 -7.01 6.14
CA THR A 111 13.53 -7.15 6.96
C THR A 111 13.19 -7.39 8.43
N ALA A 112 12.14 -6.70 8.93
CA ALA A 112 11.67 -6.84 10.31
C ALA A 112 10.20 -6.44 10.46
N ILE A 113 9.59 -6.99 11.51
CA ILE A 113 8.24 -6.64 11.94
C ILE A 113 8.31 -5.58 13.03
N ILE A 114 7.48 -4.57 12.91
CA ILE A 114 7.24 -3.52 13.91
C ILE A 114 5.87 -3.78 14.52
N ASN A 115 5.85 -4.22 15.78
CA ASN A 115 4.61 -4.58 16.44
C ASN A 115 4.07 -3.41 17.27
N TYR A 116 3.02 -2.75 16.82
CA TYR A 116 2.41 -1.61 17.52
C TYR A 116 1.82 -1.96 18.91
N ARG A 117 1.69 -3.25 19.25
CA ARG A 117 1.29 -3.70 20.59
C ARG A 117 2.45 -3.80 21.57
N GLU A 118 3.67 -3.75 21.08
CA GLU A 118 4.90 -3.84 21.89
C GLU A 118 5.53 -2.47 22.19
N GLY A 119 4.98 -1.40 21.60
CA GLY A 119 5.44 -0.03 21.84
C GLY A 119 5.13 0.90 20.68
N ASP A 120 5.55 2.14 20.83
CA ASP A 120 5.39 3.16 19.80
C ASP A 120 6.14 2.78 18.52
N ILE A 121 5.47 2.87 17.38
CA ILE A 121 6.03 2.46 16.08
C ILE A 121 7.14 3.40 15.58
N VAL A 122 7.07 4.68 15.96
CA VAL A 122 8.09 5.68 15.59
C VAL A 122 9.38 5.34 16.34
N GLU A 123 9.30 5.10 17.65
CA GLU A 123 10.45 4.74 18.48
C GLU A 123 11.11 3.45 17.95
N GLN A 124 10.33 2.41 17.68
CA GLN A 124 10.82 1.13 17.16
C GLN A 124 11.55 1.30 15.81
N ILE A 125 11.00 2.09 14.88
CA ILE A 125 11.63 2.33 13.57
C ILE A 125 12.88 3.22 13.74
N MET A 126 12.82 4.25 14.57
CA MET A 126 13.98 5.11 14.82
C MET A 126 15.14 4.32 15.45
N GLU A 127 14.85 3.40 16.36
CA GLU A 127 15.88 2.50 16.92
C GLU A 127 16.52 1.64 15.83
N LYS A 128 15.71 0.96 15.01
CA LYS A 128 16.21 0.08 13.92
C LYS A 128 16.98 0.84 12.84
N THR A 129 16.69 2.10 12.64
CA THR A 129 17.37 2.96 11.65
C THR A 129 18.48 3.83 12.28
N SER A 130 18.85 3.60 13.53
CA SER A 130 19.86 4.39 14.28
C SER A 130 19.54 5.89 14.25
N GLY A 131 18.27 6.24 14.44
CA GLY A 131 17.77 7.62 14.49
C GLY A 131 17.62 8.29 13.12
N LYS A 132 17.87 7.59 12.01
CA LYS A 132 17.83 8.18 10.66
C LYS A 132 16.44 8.25 10.06
N GLY A 133 15.54 7.35 10.47
CA GLY A 133 14.23 7.18 9.86
C GLY A 133 14.28 6.46 8.49
N VAL A 134 13.17 6.49 7.76
CA VAL A 134 13.00 5.78 6.49
C VAL A 134 12.89 6.72 5.30
N ASP A 135 13.24 6.25 4.11
CA ASP A 135 13.17 7.03 2.86
C ASP A 135 11.74 7.10 2.32
N ARG A 136 11.01 5.99 2.43
CA ARG A 136 9.65 5.83 1.89
C ARG A 136 8.72 5.18 2.90
N ILE A 137 7.45 5.57 2.84
CA ILE A 137 6.41 4.95 3.66
C ILE A 137 5.22 4.60 2.77
N ILE A 138 4.67 3.40 2.94
CA ILE A 138 3.38 3.03 2.36
C ILE A 138 2.38 2.95 3.51
N VAL A 139 1.27 3.70 3.39
CA VAL A 139 0.14 3.62 4.32
C VAL A 139 -0.93 2.76 3.68
N ALA A 140 -1.06 1.53 4.18
CA ALA A 140 -2.03 0.53 3.75
C ALA A 140 -2.98 0.09 4.88
N GLY A 141 -2.98 0.82 5.96
CA GLY A 141 -3.83 0.65 7.15
C GLY A 141 -3.48 1.69 8.22
N GLY A 142 -4.15 1.60 9.35
CA GLY A 142 -3.96 2.54 10.46
C GLY A 142 -5.19 3.40 10.71
N ASP A 143 -5.02 4.47 11.44
CA ASP A 143 -6.05 5.39 11.92
C ASP A 143 -5.68 6.86 11.63
N ASN A 144 -6.34 7.79 12.33
CA ASN A 144 -6.12 9.23 12.15
C ASN A 144 -4.71 9.70 12.55
N ASP A 145 -4.02 8.99 13.44
CA ASP A 145 -2.68 9.35 13.91
C ASP A 145 -1.57 8.83 12.99
N THR A 146 -1.91 7.93 12.07
CA THR A 146 -0.94 7.27 11.18
C THR A 146 -0.08 8.24 10.38
N PHE A 147 -0.67 9.33 9.87
CA PHE A 147 0.11 10.33 9.12
C PHE A 147 1.05 11.13 10.03
N SER A 148 0.64 11.41 11.26
CA SER A 148 1.52 12.04 12.25
C SER A 148 2.74 11.16 12.53
N GLN A 149 2.51 9.88 12.79
CA GLN A 149 3.59 8.90 13.00
C GLN A 149 4.48 8.74 11.77
N ALA A 150 3.87 8.65 10.58
CA ALA A 150 4.61 8.55 9.31
C ALA A 150 5.53 9.74 9.09
N ILE A 151 5.06 10.97 9.32
CA ILE A 151 5.88 12.17 9.18
C ILE A 151 7.06 12.18 10.16
N GLN A 152 6.87 11.66 11.39
CA GLN A 152 7.93 11.62 12.41
C GLN A 152 9.09 10.68 12.01
N MET A 153 8.78 9.54 11.39
CA MET A 153 9.81 8.57 10.99
C MET A 153 10.32 8.75 9.55
N LEU A 154 9.74 9.67 8.77
CA LEU A 154 10.17 9.93 7.40
C LEU A 154 11.37 10.87 7.35
N LYS A 155 12.42 10.52 6.60
CA LYS A 155 13.56 11.41 6.32
C LYS A 155 13.13 12.68 5.58
N PRO A 156 13.89 13.79 5.70
CA PRO A 156 13.74 14.90 4.78
C PRO A 156 13.85 14.46 3.33
N GLY A 157 12.96 14.97 2.46
CA GLY A 157 12.87 14.56 1.05
C GLY A 157 12.13 13.24 0.79
N GLY A 158 11.72 12.56 1.86
CA GLY A 158 11.00 11.29 1.75
C GLY A 158 9.56 11.43 1.23
N VAL A 159 8.97 10.30 0.87
CA VAL A 159 7.62 10.23 0.28
C VAL A 159 6.75 9.22 1.03
N ILE A 160 5.52 9.63 1.34
CA ILE A 160 4.46 8.76 1.85
C ILE A 160 3.50 8.47 0.70
N GLY A 161 3.36 7.20 0.32
CA GLY A 161 2.32 6.69 -0.58
C GLY A 161 1.14 6.17 0.21
N ASN A 162 -0.05 6.74 0.00
CA ASN A 162 -1.25 6.35 0.71
C ASN A 162 -2.25 5.63 -0.19
N VAL A 163 -2.64 4.43 0.20
CA VAL A 163 -3.70 3.61 -0.42
C VAL A 163 -4.80 3.24 0.57
N ASN A 164 -4.80 3.86 1.75
CA ASN A 164 -5.77 3.63 2.82
C ASN A 164 -6.77 4.78 2.93
N TYR A 165 -7.97 4.48 3.44
CA TYR A 165 -8.90 5.50 3.92
C TYR A 165 -8.37 6.14 5.19
N LEU A 166 -8.54 7.47 5.32
CA LEU A 166 -7.93 8.26 6.38
C LEU A 166 -8.79 8.40 7.64
N GLY A 167 -9.68 7.48 7.88
CA GLY A 167 -10.53 7.50 9.07
C GLY A 167 -11.70 8.48 8.99
N GLU A 168 -12.08 9.06 10.12
CA GLU A 168 -13.22 9.97 10.25
C GLU A 168 -12.76 11.39 10.61
N GLY A 169 -13.61 12.38 10.31
CA GLY A 169 -13.36 13.79 10.61
C GLY A 169 -12.95 14.62 9.40
N ASP A 170 -12.90 15.93 9.60
CA ASP A 170 -12.68 16.91 8.52
C ASP A 170 -11.19 17.25 8.31
N THR A 171 -10.34 16.89 9.26
CA THR A 171 -8.92 17.28 9.26
C THR A 171 -8.00 16.14 9.71
N ILE A 172 -6.76 16.17 9.23
CA ILE A 172 -5.68 15.30 9.66
C ILE A 172 -4.57 16.16 10.24
N GLY A 173 -4.15 15.86 11.47
CA GLY A 173 -3.05 16.54 12.12
C GLY A 173 -1.69 16.10 11.58
N LEU A 174 -0.84 17.06 11.24
CA LEU A 174 0.55 16.79 10.88
C LEU A 174 1.49 17.54 11.85
N PRO A 175 2.56 16.88 12.37
CA PRO A 175 3.48 17.50 13.30
C PRO A 175 4.37 18.51 12.57
N ARG A 176 4.22 19.79 12.95
CA ARG A 176 4.85 20.92 12.24
C ARG A 176 6.39 20.86 12.25
N ILE A 177 6.98 20.46 13.37
CA ILE A 177 8.44 20.41 13.51
C ILE A 177 9.02 19.31 12.63
N GLU A 178 8.47 18.11 12.73
CA GLU A 178 8.91 16.92 12.00
C GLU A 178 8.63 17.04 10.49
N LEU A 179 7.62 17.83 10.12
CA LEU A 179 7.40 18.24 8.72
C LEU A 179 8.46 19.25 8.22
N GLY A 180 9.41 19.63 9.08
CA GLY A 180 10.43 20.64 8.77
C GLY A 180 9.83 22.03 8.64
N CYS A 181 8.83 22.37 9.44
CA CYS A 181 8.07 23.63 9.36
C CYS A 181 7.47 23.90 7.94
N GLY A 182 7.16 22.83 7.21
CA GLY A 182 6.70 22.90 5.83
C GLY A 182 7.81 22.96 4.76
N MET A 183 9.07 22.96 5.16
CA MET A 183 10.23 23.07 4.25
C MET A 183 11.09 21.79 4.20
N GLY A 184 10.66 20.69 4.82
CA GLY A 184 11.40 19.44 4.88
C GLY A 184 11.38 18.60 3.58
N HIS A 185 10.79 19.11 2.51
CA HIS A 185 10.60 18.42 1.23
C HIS A 185 9.87 17.06 1.34
N LYS A 186 9.18 16.80 2.46
CA LYS A 186 8.38 15.58 2.65
C LYS A 186 7.11 15.65 1.81
N LYS A 187 6.78 14.55 1.13
CA LYS A 187 5.62 14.46 0.25
C LYS A 187 4.61 13.45 0.78
N ILE A 188 3.32 13.76 0.65
CA ILE A 188 2.22 12.81 0.85
C ILE A 188 1.50 12.70 -0.48
N VAL A 189 1.46 11.51 -1.04
CA VAL A 189 0.81 11.21 -2.32
C VAL A 189 -0.20 10.10 -2.08
N GLY A 190 -1.45 10.34 -2.41
CA GLY A 190 -2.51 9.36 -2.26
C GLY A 190 -3.35 9.24 -3.53
N GLY A 191 -3.98 8.09 -3.71
CA GLY A 191 -4.86 7.89 -4.84
C GLY A 191 -5.42 6.49 -4.93
N LEU A 192 -6.53 6.38 -5.67
CA LEU A 192 -7.08 5.08 -6.03
C LEU A 192 -6.20 4.40 -7.07
N MET A 193 -6.03 3.11 -6.92
CA MET A 193 -5.29 2.27 -7.86
C MET A 193 -5.91 2.38 -9.27
N PRO A 194 -5.10 2.69 -10.30
CA PRO A 194 -5.57 2.66 -11.67
C PRO A 194 -5.86 1.21 -12.09
N GLY A 195 -7.11 0.92 -12.44
CA GLY A 195 -7.52 -0.38 -12.93
C GLY A 195 -7.18 -0.61 -14.40
N GLY A 196 -7.69 -1.71 -14.94
CA GLY A 196 -7.68 -2.01 -16.37
C GLY A 196 -6.95 -3.31 -16.72
N ARG A 197 -7.31 -3.82 -17.89
CA ARG A 197 -6.87 -5.12 -18.40
C ARG A 197 -5.35 -5.30 -18.39
N LEU A 198 -4.60 -4.34 -18.96
CA LEU A 198 -3.15 -4.46 -19.09
C LEU A 198 -2.43 -4.57 -17.76
N ARG A 199 -2.89 -3.83 -16.74
CA ARG A 199 -2.34 -3.91 -15.40
C ARG A 199 -2.63 -5.27 -14.77
N SER A 200 -3.87 -5.73 -14.87
CA SER A 200 -4.29 -7.03 -14.34
C SER A 200 -3.53 -8.19 -14.99
N GLU A 201 -3.34 -8.19 -16.31
CA GLU A 201 -2.58 -9.22 -17.02
C GLU A 201 -1.10 -9.26 -16.59
N LYS A 202 -0.46 -8.09 -16.39
CA LYS A 202 0.93 -8.03 -15.91
C LYS A 202 1.05 -8.57 -14.50
N LEU A 203 0.13 -8.20 -13.61
CA LEU A 203 0.14 -8.66 -12.22
C LEU A 203 -0.22 -10.15 -12.10
N ALA A 204 -1.13 -10.65 -12.94
CA ALA A 204 -1.44 -12.08 -12.99
C ALA A 204 -0.20 -12.92 -13.32
N ARG A 205 0.59 -12.51 -14.30
CA ARG A 205 1.86 -13.18 -14.64
C ARG A 205 2.85 -13.13 -13.48
N LEU A 206 2.95 -11.98 -12.79
CA LEU A 206 3.87 -11.82 -11.66
C LEU A 206 3.47 -12.71 -10.47
N VAL A 207 2.18 -12.85 -10.19
CA VAL A 207 1.70 -13.69 -9.08
C VAL A 207 1.85 -15.19 -9.39
N GLN A 208 1.92 -15.57 -10.65
CA GLN A 208 2.08 -16.97 -11.07
C GLN A 208 3.53 -17.44 -11.02
N THR A 209 4.52 -16.52 -11.02
CA THR A 209 5.96 -16.84 -10.93
C THR A 209 6.44 -16.96 -9.50
#